data_1737dea8025ff8f8bbd772a0300917fe
#
_entry.id   1737dea8025ff8f8bbd772a0300917fe
#
_cell.length_a   1.000
_cell.length_b   1.000
_cell.length_c   1.000
_cell.angle_alpha   90.00
_cell.angle_beta   90.00
_cell.angle_gamma   90.00
#
_symmetry.space_group_name_H-M   'P 1'
#
loop_
_entity.id
_entity.type
_entity.pdbx_description
1 polymer ?
#
loop_
_entity_poly.entity_id
_entity_poly.type
_entity_poly.pdbx_seq_one_letter_code
_entity_poly.pdbx_strand_id
1 'polypeptide(L)'
;VIIIDFGSQYTQLIARKIREQNVFSEILPHNASLHSIMAHEPKAIILSGGPSSVYEKTAPSYDKEILDLDLPILGICYGLHILAQHHGGCVESTGKGEYGFANISVNGGSQLLNSVSNGSRVWMSHMDRVTKIPDGWSVIAESSNNVAAAMASVDSKRLATQFHPEVSHTEYGHQILKNFLFDISKCKPDWTRSEERRVGKECRS
;
A
#
# COMPACT_ATOMS: atom_id res chain seq x y z
N VAL A 1 4.79 10.72 -5.37
CA VAL A 1 4.43 9.66 -4.41
C VAL A 1 5.69 9.06 -3.83
N ILE A 2 5.76 8.91 -2.52
CA ILE A 2 6.85 8.23 -1.84
C ILE A 2 6.44 6.80 -1.53
N ILE A 3 7.33 5.85 -1.79
CA ILE A 3 7.16 4.44 -1.46
C ILE A 3 8.19 4.10 -0.38
N ILE A 4 7.72 3.65 0.77
CA ILE A 4 8.58 3.19 1.86
C ILE A 4 8.83 1.70 1.69
N ASP A 5 10.09 1.33 1.54
CA ASP A 5 10.52 -0.05 1.26
C ASP A 5 10.78 -0.84 2.54
N PHE A 6 9.91 -1.80 2.83
CA PHE A 6 10.05 -2.75 3.94
C PHE A 6 10.68 -4.09 3.51
N GLY A 7 11.36 -4.12 2.37
CA GLY A 7 12.06 -5.30 1.88
C GLY A 7 11.23 -6.21 0.96
N SER A 8 10.17 -5.69 0.36
CA SER A 8 9.39 -6.46 -0.61
C SER A 8 10.15 -6.65 -1.91
N GLN A 9 10.11 -7.87 -2.45
CA GLN A 9 10.56 -8.13 -3.82
C GLN A 9 9.76 -7.34 -4.88
N TYR A 10 8.60 -6.80 -4.53
CA TYR A 10 7.71 -6.06 -5.42
C TYR A 10 7.81 -4.54 -5.29
N THR A 11 8.66 -3.98 -4.42
CA THR A 11 8.74 -2.53 -4.21
C THR A 11 9.05 -1.78 -5.51
N GLN A 12 10.00 -2.28 -6.31
CA GLN A 12 10.32 -1.69 -7.62
C GLN A 12 9.15 -1.78 -8.61
N LEU A 13 8.34 -2.83 -8.50
CA LEU A 13 7.16 -2.99 -9.34
C LEU A 13 6.07 -1.99 -8.97
N ILE A 14 5.88 -1.68 -7.67
CA ILE A 14 5.00 -0.60 -7.22
C ILE A 14 5.39 0.72 -7.89
N ALA A 15 6.67 1.10 -7.79
CA ALA A 15 7.19 2.32 -8.39
C ALA A 15 6.96 2.37 -9.91
N ARG A 16 7.22 1.26 -10.59
CA ARG A 16 6.97 1.13 -12.03
C ARG A 16 5.50 1.31 -12.37
N LYS A 17 4.58 0.66 -11.62
CA LYS A 17 3.14 0.76 -11.87
C LYS A 17 2.59 2.18 -11.68
N ILE A 18 3.13 2.94 -10.74
CA ILE A 18 2.80 4.35 -10.53
C ILE A 18 3.31 5.19 -11.70
N ARG A 19 4.55 4.98 -12.14
CA ARG A 19 5.16 5.71 -13.27
C ARG A 19 4.50 5.37 -14.61
N GLU A 20 3.98 4.15 -14.78
CA GLU A 20 3.15 3.75 -15.93
C GLU A 20 1.85 4.56 -16.02
N GLN A 21 1.40 5.17 -14.90
CA GLN A 21 0.27 6.09 -14.83
C GLN A 21 0.67 7.58 -14.90
N ASN A 22 1.89 7.86 -15.35
CA ASN A 22 2.46 9.21 -15.46
C ASN A 22 2.51 9.98 -14.13
N VAL A 23 2.69 9.30 -13.02
CA VAL A 23 2.89 9.90 -11.70
C VAL A 23 4.32 9.62 -11.23
N PHE A 24 5.02 10.68 -10.80
CA PHE A 24 6.37 10.51 -10.23
C PHE A 24 6.31 9.70 -8.93
N SER A 25 7.24 8.75 -8.80
CA SER A 25 7.41 7.97 -7.57
C SER A 25 8.87 7.78 -7.22
N GLU A 26 9.16 7.79 -5.93
CA GLU A 26 10.49 7.56 -5.38
C GLU A 26 10.42 6.54 -4.25
N ILE A 27 11.44 5.70 -4.16
CA ILE A 27 11.55 4.66 -3.14
C ILE A 27 12.53 5.14 -2.08
N LEU A 28 12.10 5.17 -0.83
CA LEU A 28 12.93 5.46 0.33
C LEU A 28 12.99 4.23 1.24
N PRO A 29 14.09 4.02 1.97
CA PRO A 29 14.23 2.91 2.89
C PRO A 29 13.26 3.07 4.08
N HIS A 30 12.91 1.96 4.74
CA HIS A 30 11.98 1.93 5.88
C HIS A 30 12.39 2.85 7.05
N ASN A 31 13.68 3.10 7.22
CA ASN A 31 14.24 3.95 8.26
C ASN A 31 14.42 5.42 7.84
N ALA A 32 13.87 5.84 6.70
CA ALA A 32 13.87 7.25 6.30
C ALA A 32 13.12 8.08 7.35
N SER A 33 13.72 9.22 7.76
CA SER A 33 13.08 10.10 8.74
C SER A 33 11.90 10.85 8.12
N LEU A 34 10.95 11.25 8.96
CA LEU A 34 9.83 12.11 8.54
C LEU A 34 10.33 13.37 7.80
N HIS A 35 11.38 14.01 8.31
CA HIS A 35 11.98 15.18 7.67
C HIS A 35 12.45 14.88 6.23
N SER A 36 13.15 13.75 6.03
CA SER A 36 13.60 13.33 4.69
C SER A 36 12.43 13.07 3.74
N ILE A 37 11.38 12.41 4.22
CA ILE A 37 10.19 12.12 3.42
C ILE A 37 9.48 13.42 3.01
N MET A 38 9.29 14.34 3.96
CA MET A 38 8.58 15.59 3.73
C MET A 38 9.36 16.57 2.84
N ALA A 39 10.70 16.46 2.77
CA ALA A 39 11.52 17.25 1.84
C ALA A 39 11.18 16.96 0.35
N HIS A 40 10.56 15.83 0.06
CA HIS A 40 10.07 15.48 -1.29
C HIS A 40 8.65 15.99 -1.58
N GLU A 41 8.01 16.73 -0.66
CA GLU A 41 6.64 17.27 -0.79
C GLU A 41 5.63 16.22 -1.32
N PRO A 42 5.54 15.03 -0.68
CA PRO A 42 4.71 13.94 -1.20
C PRO A 42 3.22 14.29 -1.21
N LYS A 43 2.50 13.87 -2.24
CA LYS A 43 1.03 13.91 -2.27
C LYS A 43 0.39 12.66 -1.66
N ALA A 44 1.14 11.58 -1.60
CA ALA A 44 0.72 10.31 -1.02
C ALA A 44 1.93 9.45 -0.66
N ILE A 45 1.72 8.51 0.25
CA ILE A 45 2.72 7.53 0.68
C ILE A 45 2.18 6.13 0.43
N ILE A 46 3.06 5.22 -0.01
CA ILE A 46 2.77 3.79 -0.10
C ILE A 46 3.74 3.05 0.81
N LEU A 47 3.22 2.20 1.69
CA LEU A 47 3.99 1.28 2.50
C LEU A 47 4.03 -0.05 1.77
N SER A 48 5.20 -0.52 1.39
CA SER A 48 5.35 -1.76 0.64
C SER A 48 5.03 -2.99 1.49
N GLY A 49 4.98 -4.15 0.84
CA GLY A 49 5.08 -5.43 1.52
C GLY A 49 6.44 -5.65 2.17
N GLY A 50 6.61 -6.75 2.87
CA GLY A 50 7.86 -7.13 3.50
C GLY A 50 7.82 -8.57 4.03
N PRO A 51 8.99 -9.18 4.27
CA PRO A 51 9.08 -10.58 4.72
C PRO A 51 8.88 -10.75 6.23
N SER A 52 8.88 -9.66 7.02
CA SER A 52 8.83 -9.68 8.48
C SER A 52 7.41 -9.70 9.00
N SER A 53 7.25 -10.09 10.28
CA SER A 53 6.02 -9.90 11.04
C SER A 53 6.13 -8.66 11.92
N VAL A 54 5.07 -7.84 11.99
CA VAL A 54 5.09 -6.55 12.72
C VAL A 54 5.31 -6.68 14.23
N TYR A 55 5.08 -7.85 14.80
CA TYR A 55 5.28 -8.16 16.21
C TYR A 55 6.64 -8.80 16.52
N GLU A 56 7.49 -9.04 15.52
CA GLU A 56 8.83 -9.59 15.72
C GLU A 56 9.80 -8.51 16.21
N LYS A 57 10.77 -8.91 17.05
CA LYS A 57 11.82 -8.01 17.54
C LYS A 57 12.75 -7.51 16.41
N THR A 58 12.82 -8.27 15.33
CA THR A 58 13.61 -7.98 14.13
C THR A 58 12.83 -7.22 13.06
N ALA A 59 11.58 -6.83 13.35
CA ALA A 59 10.77 -6.04 12.43
C ALA A 59 11.51 -4.74 12.04
N PRO A 60 11.43 -4.32 10.77
CA PRO A 60 12.04 -3.08 10.31
C PRO A 60 11.55 -1.89 11.14
N SER A 61 12.50 -1.11 11.68
CA SER A 61 12.18 0.14 12.38
C SER A 61 11.77 1.22 11.37
N TYR A 62 10.83 2.06 11.73
CA TYR A 62 10.38 3.19 10.92
C TYR A 62 9.94 4.34 11.81
N ASP A 63 9.89 5.52 11.24
CA ASP A 63 9.37 6.72 11.92
C ASP A 63 7.84 6.64 11.98
N LYS A 64 7.28 6.43 13.18
CA LYS A 64 5.83 6.21 13.35
C LYS A 64 5.01 7.45 13.02
N GLU A 65 5.58 8.65 13.13
CA GLU A 65 4.89 9.90 12.82
C GLU A 65 4.48 9.98 11.34
N ILE A 66 5.11 9.21 10.46
CA ILE A 66 4.73 9.08 9.04
C ILE A 66 3.28 8.60 8.92
N LEU A 67 2.83 7.72 9.81
CA LEU A 67 1.49 7.13 9.76
C LEU A 67 0.38 8.11 10.18
N ASP A 68 0.75 9.20 10.88
CA ASP A 68 -0.18 10.22 11.37
C ASP A 68 -0.23 11.47 10.47
N LEU A 69 0.53 11.50 9.37
CA LEU A 69 0.52 12.59 8.41
C LEU A 69 -0.87 12.83 7.81
N ASP A 70 -1.21 14.08 7.56
CA ASP A 70 -2.44 14.45 6.84
C ASP A 70 -2.33 14.23 5.32
N LEU A 71 -1.86 13.05 4.92
CA LEU A 71 -1.69 12.59 3.55
C LEU A 71 -2.36 11.23 3.36
N PRO A 72 -2.86 10.91 2.16
CA PRO A 72 -3.29 9.55 1.85
C PRO A 72 -2.14 8.55 1.95
N ILE A 73 -2.38 7.45 2.67
CA ILE A 73 -1.43 6.35 2.82
C ILE A 73 -2.08 5.04 2.38
N LEU A 74 -1.40 4.31 1.49
CA LEU A 74 -1.78 2.96 1.09
C LEU A 74 -0.78 1.94 1.66
N GLY A 75 -1.24 1.05 2.52
CA GLY A 75 -0.47 -0.10 2.99
C GLY A 75 -0.71 -1.33 2.13
N ILE A 76 0.35 -1.97 1.63
CA ILE A 76 0.26 -3.21 0.83
C ILE A 76 0.86 -4.35 1.65
N CYS A 77 0.11 -5.41 1.91
CA CYS A 77 0.52 -6.61 2.62
C CYS A 77 1.14 -6.27 4.00
N TYR A 78 2.45 -6.26 4.17
CA TYR A 78 3.11 -5.83 5.40
C TYR A 78 2.74 -4.38 5.78
N GLY A 79 2.58 -3.49 4.81
CA GLY A 79 2.11 -2.12 5.04
C GLY A 79 0.69 -2.05 5.62
N LEU A 80 -0.20 -2.98 5.27
CA LEU A 80 -1.51 -3.15 5.92
C LEU A 80 -1.34 -3.51 7.40
N HIS A 81 -0.42 -4.44 7.72
CA HIS A 81 -0.17 -4.87 9.09
C HIS A 81 0.37 -3.70 9.95
N ILE A 82 1.30 -2.90 9.39
CA ILE A 82 1.80 -1.69 10.05
C ILE A 82 0.66 -0.73 10.39
N LEU A 83 -0.19 -0.41 9.41
CA LEU A 83 -1.32 0.49 9.62
C LEU A 83 -2.30 -0.05 10.65
N ALA A 84 -2.65 -1.34 10.55
CA ALA A 84 -3.57 -1.97 11.51
C ALA A 84 -3.03 -1.90 12.94
N GLN A 85 -1.77 -2.28 13.15
CA GLN A 85 -1.14 -2.28 14.47
C GLN A 85 -1.01 -0.86 15.05
N HIS A 86 -0.58 0.11 14.24
CA HIS A 86 -0.43 1.51 14.68
C HIS A 86 -1.76 2.11 15.18
N HIS A 87 -2.86 1.81 14.50
CA HIS A 87 -4.19 2.34 14.85
C HIS A 87 -4.99 1.46 15.85
N GLY A 88 -4.33 0.53 16.56
CA GLY A 88 -4.94 -0.23 17.66
C GLY A 88 -5.65 -1.52 17.25
N GLY A 89 -5.44 -1.98 16.02
CA GLY A 89 -5.80 -3.32 15.58
C GLY A 89 -4.81 -4.38 16.06
N CYS A 90 -5.09 -5.65 15.74
CA CYS A 90 -4.21 -6.77 16.04
C CYS A 90 -3.83 -7.51 14.76
N VAL A 91 -2.56 -7.92 14.69
CA VAL A 91 -2.02 -8.75 13.62
C VAL A 91 -1.43 -10.00 14.22
N GLU A 92 -1.80 -11.16 13.70
CA GLU A 92 -1.37 -12.44 14.24
C GLU A 92 -1.11 -13.46 13.12
N SER A 93 -0.21 -14.40 13.38
CA SER A 93 -0.10 -15.61 12.59
C SER A 93 -1.15 -16.61 13.07
N THR A 94 -2.01 -17.03 12.17
CA THR A 94 -3.03 -18.05 12.47
C THR A 94 -2.62 -19.45 12.03
N GLY A 95 -1.35 -19.61 11.61
CA GLY A 95 -0.82 -20.86 11.06
C GLY A 95 -1.36 -21.24 9.69
N LYS A 96 -2.21 -20.41 9.11
CA LYS A 96 -2.77 -20.59 7.75
C LYS A 96 -2.62 -19.28 6.99
N GLY A 97 -1.55 -19.19 6.19
CA GLY A 97 -1.35 -18.08 5.27
C GLY A 97 -2.15 -18.27 3.98
N GLU A 98 -2.25 -17.22 3.19
CA GLU A 98 -2.78 -17.28 1.82
C GLU A 98 -1.64 -17.01 0.83
N TYR A 99 -1.45 -17.92 -0.10
CA TYR A 99 -0.43 -17.85 -1.14
C TYR A 99 -1.03 -18.19 -2.50
N GLY A 100 -0.79 -17.32 -3.48
CA GLY A 100 -1.33 -17.48 -4.83
C GLY A 100 -2.66 -16.76 -5.04
N PHE A 101 -3.51 -17.31 -5.87
CA PHE A 101 -4.80 -16.72 -6.23
C PHE A 101 -5.84 -16.85 -5.12
N ALA A 102 -6.54 -15.77 -4.84
CA ALA A 102 -7.74 -15.73 -4.02
C ALA A 102 -8.81 -14.87 -4.71
N ASN A 103 -10.07 -15.16 -4.47
CA ASN A 103 -11.17 -14.29 -4.89
C ASN A 103 -11.57 -13.40 -3.71
N ILE A 104 -11.94 -12.15 -4.00
CA ILE A 104 -12.40 -11.21 -2.99
C ILE A 104 -13.86 -10.85 -3.17
N SER A 105 -14.57 -10.73 -2.06
CA SER A 105 -15.88 -10.10 -1.98
C SER A 105 -15.70 -8.63 -1.63
N VAL A 106 -16.19 -7.74 -2.49
CA VAL A 106 -16.09 -6.28 -2.29
C VAL A 106 -17.31 -5.80 -1.50
N ASN A 107 -17.07 -5.19 -0.36
CA ASN A 107 -18.10 -4.62 0.52
C ASN A 107 -18.37 -3.16 0.15
N GLY A 108 -18.72 -2.77 -0.94
CA GLY A 108 -19.09 -1.45 -1.45
C GLY A 108 -18.67 -0.18 -0.65
N GLY A 109 -18.77 0.97 -1.26
CA GLY A 109 -18.61 2.28 -0.57
C GLY A 109 -17.17 2.82 -0.44
N SER A 110 -16.14 2.09 -0.84
CA SER A 110 -14.77 2.60 -0.83
C SER A 110 -14.34 3.10 -2.20
N GLN A 111 -13.79 4.32 -2.24
CA GLN A 111 -13.19 4.87 -3.45
C GLN A 111 -12.02 4.02 -3.96
N LEU A 112 -11.26 3.36 -3.07
CA LEU A 112 -10.13 2.52 -3.46
C LEU A 112 -10.54 1.37 -4.38
N LEU A 113 -11.70 0.75 -4.11
CA LEU A 113 -12.21 -0.40 -4.86
C LEU A 113 -13.30 -0.01 -5.87
N ASN A 114 -13.41 1.28 -6.21
CA ASN A 114 -14.34 1.73 -7.24
C ASN A 114 -14.03 1.03 -8.57
N SER A 115 -15.06 0.50 -9.23
CA SER A 115 -14.96 -0.29 -10.47
C SER A 115 -14.21 -1.62 -10.35
N VAL A 116 -14.01 -2.12 -9.14
CA VAL A 116 -13.54 -3.49 -8.89
C VAL A 116 -14.75 -4.40 -8.77
N SER A 117 -14.80 -5.45 -9.58
CA SER A 117 -15.92 -6.39 -9.58
C SER A 117 -15.89 -7.31 -8.36
N ASN A 118 -17.07 -7.61 -7.82
CA ASN A 118 -17.19 -8.64 -6.80
C ASN A 118 -16.77 -10.01 -7.36
N GLY A 119 -16.04 -10.80 -6.57
CA GLY A 119 -15.46 -12.06 -7.02
C GLY A 119 -14.15 -11.95 -7.80
N SER A 120 -13.59 -10.74 -7.91
CA SER A 120 -12.31 -10.50 -8.59
C SER A 120 -11.18 -11.31 -8.00
N ARG A 121 -10.28 -11.74 -8.87
CA ARG A 121 -9.11 -12.51 -8.50
C ARG A 121 -7.94 -11.59 -8.12
N VAL A 122 -7.32 -11.88 -6.98
CA VAL A 122 -6.16 -11.16 -6.46
C VAL A 122 -5.02 -12.11 -6.12
N TRP A 123 -3.81 -11.57 -5.97
CA TRP A 123 -2.63 -12.33 -5.56
C TRP A 123 -2.32 -12.10 -4.09
N MET A 124 -2.38 -13.18 -3.32
CA MET A 124 -2.03 -13.22 -1.90
C MET A 124 -0.63 -13.80 -1.70
N SER A 125 0.10 -13.28 -0.72
CA SER A 125 1.40 -13.78 -0.30
C SER A 125 1.67 -13.37 1.14
N HIS A 126 0.97 -13.97 2.10
CA HIS A 126 1.08 -13.61 3.51
C HIS A 126 0.82 -14.81 4.44
N MET A 127 1.48 -14.81 5.59
CA MET A 127 1.23 -15.74 6.70
C MET A 127 0.37 -15.07 7.78
N ASP A 128 0.67 -13.82 8.09
CA ASP A 128 -0.02 -13.03 9.10
C ASP A 128 -1.26 -12.37 8.53
N ARG A 129 -2.24 -12.10 9.38
CA ARG A 129 -3.47 -11.39 9.03
C ARG A 129 -3.94 -10.49 10.14
N VAL A 130 -4.74 -9.50 9.81
CA VAL A 130 -5.43 -8.67 10.80
C VAL A 130 -6.55 -9.50 11.43
N THR A 131 -6.49 -9.69 12.74
CA THR A 131 -7.47 -10.43 13.54
C THR A 131 -8.43 -9.50 14.29
N LYS A 132 -8.01 -8.27 14.56
CA LYS A 132 -8.85 -7.20 15.10
C LYS A 132 -8.69 -5.96 14.22
N ILE A 133 -9.80 -5.49 13.67
CA ILE A 133 -9.84 -4.25 12.87
C ILE A 133 -9.70 -3.05 13.83
N PRO A 134 -8.91 -2.02 13.49
CA PRO A 134 -8.82 -0.79 14.28
C PRO A 134 -10.18 -0.08 14.42
N ASP A 135 -10.38 0.61 15.54
CA ASP A 135 -11.57 1.43 15.73
C ASP A 135 -11.63 2.55 14.67
N GLY A 136 -12.80 2.78 14.11
CA GLY A 136 -13.00 3.75 13.01
C GLY A 136 -12.49 3.26 11.64
N TRP A 137 -12.21 1.97 11.49
CA TRP A 137 -11.90 1.36 10.21
C TRP A 137 -13.00 0.39 9.77
N SER A 138 -13.07 0.13 8.48
CA SER A 138 -13.98 -0.85 7.91
C SER A 138 -13.23 -1.80 6.96
N VAL A 139 -13.70 -3.05 6.93
CA VAL A 139 -13.27 -4.02 5.92
C VAL A 139 -14.04 -3.73 4.64
N ILE A 140 -13.32 -3.33 3.59
CA ILE A 140 -13.88 -2.96 2.27
C ILE A 140 -13.82 -4.11 1.27
N ALA A 141 -13.05 -5.15 1.56
CA ALA A 141 -13.08 -6.44 0.85
C ALA A 141 -12.60 -7.58 1.75
N GLU A 142 -13.18 -8.76 1.53
CA GLU A 142 -12.81 -10.00 2.23
C GLU A 142 -12.41 -11.09 1.23
N SER A 143 -11.43 -11.92 1.59
CA SER A 143 -11.11 -13.12 0.82
C SER A 143 -12.11 -14.24 1.10
N SER A 144 -12.12 -15.25 0.24
CA SER A 144 -12.94 -16.45 0.42
C SER A 144 -12.66 -17.23 1.73
N ASN A 145 -11.55 -16.93 2.39
CA ASN A 145 -11.16 -17.49 3.70
C ASN A 145 -11.50 -16.58 4.89
N ASN A 146 -12.38 -15.59 4.69
CA ASN A 146 -12.77 -14.59 5.69
C ASN A 146 -11.56 -13.80 6.25
N VAL A 147 -10.60 -13.48 5.40
CA VAL A 147 -9.49 -12.58 5.73
C VAL A 147 -9.85 -11.18 5.24
N ALA A 148 -9.60 -10.15 6.05
CA ALA A 148 -9.71 -8.76 5.63
C ALA A 148 -8.73 -8.48 4.47
N ALA A 149 -9.22 -8.62 3.24
CA ALA A 149 -8.44 -8.46 2.03
C ALA A 149 -8.13 -6.98 1.73
N ALA A 150 -9.01 -6.07 2.15
CA ALA A 150 -8.75 -4.64 2.09
C ALA A 150 -9.51 -3.91 3.20
N MET A 151 -8.91 -2.82 3.71
CA MET A 151 -9.46 -2.01 4.79
C MET A 151 -9.31 -0.53 4.48
N ALA A 152 -10.17 0.30 5.05
CA ALA A 152 -10.10 1.75 4.97
C ALA A 152 -10.50 2.40 6.29
N SER A 153 -9.82 3.50 6.66
CA SER A 153 -10.28 4.39 7.74
C SER A 153 -11.52 5.18 7.32
N VAL A 154 -12.30 5.64 8.28
CA VAL A 154 -13.53 6.44 8.03
C VAL A 154 -13.25 7.69 7.18
N ASP A 155 -12.12 8.35 7.40
CA ASP A 155 -11.69 9.53 6.64
C ASP A 155 -11.15 9.20 5.24
N SER A 156 -11.02 7.92 4.91
CA SER A 156 -10.47 7.41 3.65
C SER A 156 -9.04 7.88 3.35
N LYS A 157 -8.28 8.32 4.36
CA LYS A 157 -6.87 8.70 4.21
C LYS A 157 -5.92 7.54 4.49
N ARG A 158 -6.36 6.54 5.24
CA ARG A 158 -5.62 5.29 5.48
C ARG A 158 -6.33 4.16 4.79
N LEU A 159 -5.66 3.56 3.84
CA LEU A 159 -6.18 2.51 2.98
C LEU A 159 -5.19 1.36 2.98
N ALA A 160 -5.67 0.14 2.90
CA ALA A 160 -4.78 -0.99 2.94
C ALA A 160 -5.32 -2.19 2.15
N THR A 161 -4.42 -2.95 1.54
CA THR A 161 -4.69 -4.21 0.88
C THR A 161 -3.80 -5.32 1.43
N GLN A 162 -4.35 -6.48 1.71
CA GLN A 162 -3.59 -7.66 2.08
C GLN A 162 -2.95 -8.31 0.83
N PHE A 163 -3.61 -8.20 -0.29
CA PHE A 163 -3.13 -8.64 -1.60
C PHE A 163 -2.22 -7.59 -2.25
N HIS A 164 -1.54 -8.00 -3.29
CA HIS A 164 -0.60 -7.20 -4.05
C HIS A 164 -1.26 -6.62 -5.33
N PRO A 165 -1.68 -5.33 -5.34
CA PRO A 165 -2.27 -4.72 -6.53
C PRO A 165 -1.25 -4.45 -7.64
N GLU A 166 0.04 -4.40 -7.31
CA GLU A 166 1.13 -4.11 -8.24
C GLU A 166 1.44 -5.27 -9.19
N VAL A 167 1.11 -6.51 -8.82
CA VAL A 167 1.44 -7.68 -9.63
C VAL A 167 0.38 -7.95 -10.71
N SER A 168 0.80 -8.49 -11.84
CA SER A 168 -0.08 -8.81 -12.98
C SER A 168 -1.15 -9.86 -12.69
N HIS A 169 -0.98 -10.64 -11.62
CA HIS A 169 -1.90 -11.66 -11.17
C HIS A 169 -3.16 -11.09 -10.47
N THR A 170 -3.11 -9.83 -10.04
CA THR A 170 -4.27 -9.12 -9.48
C THR A 170 -5.04 -8.45 -10.62
N GLU A 171 -6.27 -8.92 -10.87
CA GLU A 171 -7.09 -8.59 -12.03
C GLU A 171 -7.35 -7.09 -12.19
N TYR A 172 -7.71 -6.40 -11.12
CA TYR A 172 -7.98 -4.96 -11.10
C TYR A 172 -6.85 -4.14 -10.44
N GLY A 173 -5.63 -4.67 -10.35
CA GLY A 173 -4.54 -4.02 -9.66
C GLY A 173 -4.22 -2.62 -10.19
N HIS A 174 -4.22 -2.45 -11.52
CA HIS A 174 -4.04 -1.15 -12.17
C HIS A 174 -5.15 -0.16 -11.77
N GLN A 175 -6.42 -0.60 -11.74
CA GLN A 175 -7.55 0.24 -11.37
C GLN A 175 -7.48 0.68 -9.90
N ILE A 176 -7.09 -0.23 -8.99
CA ILE A 176 -6.92 0.07 -7.57
C ILE A 176 -5.85 1.14 -7.36
N LEU A 177 -4.69 0.99 -8.00
CA LEU A 177 -3.63 2.00 -7.94
C LEU A 177 -4.07 3.32 -8.57
N LYS A 178 -4.82 3.29 -9.67
CA LYS A 178 -5.41 4.48 -10.30
C LYS A 178 -6.35 5.22 -9.37
N ASN A 179 -7.26 4.51 -8.70
CA ASN A 179 -8.18 5.10 -7.73
C ASN A 179 -7.43 5.76 -6.58
N PHE A 180 -6.38 5.08 -6.05
CA PHE A 180 -5.55 5.67 -5.01
C PHE A 180 -4.83 6.94 -5.48
N LEU A 181 -4.22 6.94 -6.65
CA LEU A 181 -3.44 8.06 -7.16
C LEU A 181 -4.31 9.27 -7.51
N PHE A 182 -5.42 9.06 -8.23
CA PHE A 182 -6.19 10.16 -8.81
C PHE A 182 -7.44 10.52 -8.02
N ASP A 183 -8.20 9.52 -7.57
CA ASP A 183 -9.47 9.77 -6.89
C ASP A 183 -9.26 10.13 -5.41
N ILE A 184 -8.26 9.55 -4.75
CA ILE A 184 -7.99 9.75 -3.33
C ILE A 184 -6.87 10.77 -3.13
N SER A 185 -5.69 10.55 -3.74
CA SER A 185 -4.49 11.36 -3.49
C SER A 185 -4.41 12.61 -4.38
N LYS A 186 -5.32 12.77 -5.36
CA LYS A 186 -5.36 13.91 -6.27
C LYS A 186 -4.02 14.19 -6.97
N CYS A 187 -3.24 13.15 -7.24
CA CYS A 187 -2.02 13.25 -8.04
C CYS A 187 -2.35 13.71 -9.46
N LYS A 188 -1.39 14.39 -10.10
CA LYS A 188 -1.52 14.77 -11.50
C LYS A 188 -0.69 13.83 -12.37
N PRO A 189 -1.19 13.40 -13.55
CA PRO A 189 -0.44 12.57 -14.48
C PRO A 189 0.47 13.43 -15.35
N ASP A 190 1.39 14.14 -14.74
CA ASP A 190 2.26 15.13 -15.38
C ASP A 190 3.74 14.69 -15.51
N TRP A 191 4.06 13.47 -15.00
CA TRP A 191 5.40 12.93 -15.11
C TRP A 191 5.64 12.18 -16.43
N THR A 192 6.82 12.40 -17.04
CA THR A 192 7.28 11.71 -18.25
C THR A 192 8.70 11.16 -18.07
N ARG A 193 9.03 10.05 -18.73
CA ARG A 193 10.38 9.45 -18.71
C ARG A 193 11.50 10.39 -19.17
N SER A 194 11.19 11.43 -19.92
CA SER A 194 12.16 12.45 -20.34
C SER A 194 12.65 13.31 -19.18
N GLU A 195 11.86 13.49 -18.15
CA GLU A 195 12.22 14.24 -16.94
C GLU A 195 13.18 13.46 -16.04
N GLU A 196 13.07 12.14 -16.00
CA GLU A 196 14.02 11.28 -15.26
C GLU A 196 15.46 11.43 -15.75
N ARG A 197 15.65 11.63 -17.07
CA ARG A 197 16.97 11.92 -17.66
C ARG A 197 17.50 13.30 -17.32
N ARG A 198 16.63 14.26 -17.04
CA ARG A 198 16.99 15.63 -16.68
C ARG A 198 17.51 15.70 -15.25
N VAL A 199 16.78 15.16 -14.31
CA VAL A 199 17.16 15.09 -12.89
C VAL A 199 18.44 14.27 -12.69
N GLY A 200 18.60 13.15 -13.40
CA GLY A 200 19.80 12.32 -13.31
C GLY A 200 21.06 12.95 -13.93
N LYS A 201 20.94 14.00 -14.77
CA LYS A 201 22.06 14.77 -15.29
C LYS A 201 22.48 15.91 -14.37
N GLU A 202 21.53 16.55 -13.69
CA GLU A 202 21.80 17.64 -12.75
C GLU A 202 22.49 17.16 -11.46
N CYS A 203 22.28 15.90 -11.06
CA CYS A 203 22.99 15.29 -9.93
C CYS A 203 24.42 14.78 -10.26
N ARG A 204 24.89 14.94 -11.50
CA ARG A 204 26.22 14.51 -11.94
C ARG A 204 27.16 15.65 -12.38
N SER A 205 26.73 16.89 -12.21
CA SER A 205 27.52 18.11 -12.50
C SER A 205 28.03 18.78 -11.23
#